data_e2c47f38b6a5ba28ee4f6a302432f044
#
_entry.id   e2c47f38b6a5ba28ee4f6a302432f044
#
_cell.length_a   1.000
_cell.length_b   1.000
_cell.length_c   1.000
_cell.angle_alpha   90.00
_cell.angle_beta   90.00
_cell.angle_gamma   90.00
#
_symmetry.space_group_name_H-M   'P 1'
#
loop_
_entity.id
_entity.type
_entity.pdbx_description
1 polymer ?
#
loop_
_entity_poly.entity_id
_entity_poly.type
_entity_poly.pdbx_seq_one_letter_code
_entity_poly.pdbx_strand_id
1 'polypeptide(L)'
;MAVNFNQNSVFNLKPIDPSGVRNDVMGLLISGEEVLYAFQTVRDQLVMTNKRIISIDVQGFTGKRKSYATMPYSKIQYFAIQTAGFLEIFPDSELFIMFTNGFTAKFEFKGNVDIGAIGRMLSEYVL
;
A
#
# COMPACT_ATOMS: atom_id res chain seq x y z
N MET A 1 -0.99 -1.28 -12.35
CA MET A 1 -1.65 -2.38 -11.67
C MET A 1 -1.20 -2.41 -10.21
N ALA A 2 -2.12 -2.34 -9.27
CA ALA A 2 -1.76 -2.23 -7.87
C ALA A 2 -1.40 -3.59 -7.27
N VAL A 3 -2.36 -4.41 -6.89
CA VAL A 3 -2.08 -5.77 -6.45
C VAL A 3 -2.53 -6.74 -7.51
N ASN A 4 -1.62 -7.56 -7.95
CA ASN A 4 -1.84 -8.48 -9.06
C ASN A 4 -1.63 -9.90 -8.55
N PHE A 5 -2.60 -10.78 -8.75
CA PHE A 5 -2.51 -12.15 -8.28
C PHE A 5 -1.36 -12.94 -8.91
N ASN A 6 -0.87 -12.51 -10.07
CA ASN A 6 0.24 -13.16 -10.75
C ASN A 6 1.59 -12.64 -10.27
N GLN A 7 1.69 -11.34 -9.98
CA GLN A 7 2.93 -10.69 -9.59
C GLN A 7 2.95 -10.29 -8.12
N ASN A 8 1.80 -9.89 -7.57
CA ASN A 8 1.63 -9.46 -6.17
C ASN A 8 2.56 -8.32 -5.79
N SER A 9 2.95 -7.47 -6.75
CA SER A 9 3.92 -6.41 -6.52
C SER A 9 3.44 -5.10 -7.12
N VAL A 10 3.72 -4.01 -6.40
CA VAL A 10 3.50 -2.65 -6.87
C VAL A 10 4.80 -1.87 -6.71
N PHE A 11 5.23 -1.21 -7.78
CA PHE A 11 6.49 -0.48 -7.81
C PHE A 11 6.26 1.01 -7.98
N ASN A 12 7.27 1.80 -7.66
CA ASN A 12 7.28 3.25 -7.88
C ASN A 12 6.17 3.99 -7.12
N LEU A 13 5.86 3.52 -5.92
CA LEU A 13 4.89 4.19 -5.07
C LEU A 13 5.50 5.44 -4.45
N LYS A 14 4.91 6.59 -4.73
CA LYS A 14 5.33 7.88 -4.16
C LYS A 14 4.32 8.35 -3.14
N PRO A 15 4.78 8.91 -2.01
CA PRO A 15 3.85 9.40 -1.00
C PRO A 15 3.05 10.59 -1.54
N ILE A 16 1.79 10.65 -1.15
CA ILE A 16 0.91 11.78 -1.42
C ILE A 16 0.24 12.22 -0.12
N ASP A 17 -0.24 13.46 -0.11
CA ASP A 17 -1.05 13.94 0.99
C ASP A 17 -2.36 13.15 1.04
N PRO A 18 -2.90 12.84 2.25
CA PRO A 18 -4.19 12.16 2.35
C PRO A 18 -5.32 12.84 1.58
N SER A 19 -5.27 14.17 1.41
CA SER A 19 -6.25 14.89 0.60
C SER A 19 -6.19 14.51 -0.89
N GLY A 20 -5.11 13.88 -1.34
CA GLY A 20 -4.96 13.39 -2.71
C GLY A 20 -5.56 12.01 -2.95
N VAL A 21 -6.14 11.39 -1.94
CA VAL A 21 -6.79 10.09 -2.09
C VAL A 21 -8.06 10.26 -2.92
N ARG A 22 -8.27 9.33 -3.84
CA ARG A 22 -9.42 9.36 -4.76
C ARG A 22 -10.73 9.38 -3.99
N ASN A 23 -11.70 10.13 -4.50
CA ASN A 23 -13.02 10.23 -3.87
C ASN A 23 -13.75 8.89 -3.83
N ASP A 24 -13.56 8.06 -4.85
CA ASP A 24 -14.17 6.73 -4.88
C ASP A 24 -13.60 5.81 -3.78
N VAL A 25 -12.34 5.99 -3.40
CA VAL A 25 -11.75 5.28 -2.26
C VAL A 25 -12.30 5.81 -0.94
N MET A 26 -12.38 7.12 -0.81
CA MET A 26 -12.94 7.73 0.41
C MET A 26 -14.37 7.26 0.67
N GLY A 27 -15.13 7.02 -0.39
CA GLY A 27 -16.48 6.48 -0.29
C GLY A 27 -16.57 5.04 0.20
N LEU A 28 -15.46 4.31 0.21
CA LEU A 28 -15.40 2.93 0.71
C LEU A 28 -15.10 2.87 2.21
N LEU A 29 -14.63 3.96 2.81
CA LEU A 29 -14.22 3.95 4.21
C LEU A 29 -15.44 3.78 5.12
N ILE A 30 -15.26 3.01 6.18
CA ILE A 30 -16.30 2.76 7.16
C ILE A 30 -16.19 3.73 8.33
N SER A 31 -17.18 3.69 9.23
CA SER A 31 -17.22 4.56 10.40
C SER A 31 -15.96 4.39 11.26
N GLY A 32 -15.32 5.51 11.60
CA GLY A 32 -14.10 5.52 12.40
C GLY A 32 -12.84 5.17 11.63
N GLU A 33 -12.94 4.92 10.34
CA GLU A 33 -11.77 4.65 9.50
C GLU A 33 -11.19 5.95 8.96
N GLU A 34 -9.86 6.10 9.09
CA GLU A 34 -9.15 7.27 8.59
C GLU A 34 -7.85 6.88 7.90
N VAL A 35 -7.47 7.70 6.92
CA VAL A 35 -6.24 7.47 6.15
C VAL A 35 -5.03 7.89 6.98
N LEU A 36 -4.08 6.98 7.12
CA LEU A 36 -2.81 7.23 7.81
C LEU A 36 -1.68 7.52 6.82
N TYR A 37 -1.62 6.77 5.74
CA TYR A 37 -0.63 6.93 4.67
C TYR A 37 -1.30 6.72 3.33
N ALA A 38 -0.83 7.47 2.33
CA ALA A 38 -1.30 7.32 0.96
C ALA A 38 -0.14 7.44 -0.01
N PHE A 39 -0.18 6.62 -1.05
CA PHE A 39 0.86 6.57 -2.08
C PHE A 39 0.21 6.43 -3.44
N GLN A 40 0.92 6.84 -4.48
CA GLN A 40 0.41 6.68 -5.84
C GLN A 40 1.51 6.33 -6.83
N THR A 41 1.11 5.65 -7.88
CA THR A 41 1.87 5.51 -9.11
C THR A 41 1.26 6.43 -10.16
N VAL A 42 1.56 6.21 -11.44
CA VAL A 42 0.96 7.02 -12.51
C VAL A 42 -0.57 6.90 -12.51
N ARG A 43 -1.10 5.70 -12.28
CA ARG A 43 -2.55 5.43 -12.37
C ARG A 43 -3.16 4.92 -11.08
N ASP A 44 -2.38 4.27 -10.23
CA ASP A 44 -2.87 3.49 -9.10
C ASP A 44 -2.60 4.21 -7.79
N GLN A 45 -3.33 3.82 -6.74
CA GLN A 45 -3.09 4.31 -5.39
C GLN A 45 -3.01 3.15 -4.40
N LEU A 46 -2.22 3.35 -3.36
CA LEU A 46 -2.15 2.49 -2.19
C LEU A 46 -2.47 3.33 -0.97
N VAL A 47 -3.50 2.94 -0.23
CA VAL A 47 -3.98 3.69 0.93
C VAL A 47 -3.90 2.80 2.15
N MET A 48 -3.26 3.30 3.21
CA MET A 48 -3.18 2.61 4.49
C MET A 48 -4.03 3.37 5.50
N THR A 49 -5.07 2.72 5.97
CA THR A 49 -5.95 3.30 6.99
C THR A 49 -5.62 2.71 8.37
N ASN A 50 -6.40 3.10 9.36
CA ASN A 50 -6.29 2.48 10.69
C ASN A 50 -6.96 1.10 10.77
N LYS A 51 -7.46 0.56 9.67
CA LYS A 51 -8.14 -0.74 9.64
C LYS A 51 -7.59 -1.71 8.60
N ARG A 52 -7.07 -1.18 7.48
CA ARG A 52 -6.71 -2.02 6.32
C ARG A 52 -5.78 -1.29 5.37
N ILE A 53 -5.23 -2.06 4.45
CA ILE A 53 -4.59 -1.53 3.26
C ILE A 53 -5.59 -1.63 2.12
N ILE A 54 -5.77 -0.55 1.36
CA ILE A 54 -6.60 -0.55 0.15
C ILE A 54 -5.68 -0.31 -1.04
N SER A 55 -5.73 -1.20 -2.00
CA SER A 55 -4.97 -1.07 -3.24
C SER A 55 -5.93 -0.84 -4.39
N ILE A 56 -5.72 0.23 -5.14
CA ILE A 56 -6.56 0.62 -6.27
C ILE A 56 -5.80 0.36 -7.56
N ASP A 57 -6.34 -0.50 -8.39
CA ASP A 57 -5.78 -0.86 -9.69
C ASP A 57 -6.68 -0.27 -10.78
N VAL A 58 -6.16 0.73 -11.48
CA VAL A 58 -6.87 1.37 -12.60
C VAL A 58 -6.51 0.64 -13.88
N GLN A 59 -7.50 0.05 -14.52
CA GLN A 59 -7.33 -0.86 -15.65
C GLN A 59 -7.88 -0.30 -16.95
N GLY A 60 -7.40 -0.89 -18.03
CA GLY A 60 -7.89 -0.61 -19.35
C GLY A 60 -7.38 0.68 -19.96
N PHE A 61 -7.61 0.83 -21.23
CA PHE A 61 -7.11 1.96 -22.03
C PHE A 61 -7.70 3.29 -21.55
N THR A 62 -8.99 3.29 -21.22
CA THR A 62 -9.71 4.51 -20.79
C THR A 62 -9.61 4.77 -19.30
N GLY A 63 -9.11 3.81 -18.51
CA GLY A 63 -9.06 3.92 -17.04
C GLY A 63 -10.42 3.85 -16.37
N LYS A 64 -11.45 3.40 -17.05
CA LYS A 64 -12.81 3.30 -16.49
C LYS A 64 -12.98 2.09 -15.58
N ARG A 65 -12.22 1.03 -15.85
CA ARG A 65 -12.28 -0.19 -15.04
C ARG A 65 -11.31 -0.05 -13.87
N LYS A 66 -11.81 -0.26 -12.65
CA LYS A 66 -11.00 -0.15 -11.45
C LYS A 66 -11.26 -1.33 -10.54
N SER A 67 -10.21 -1.81 -9.90
CA SER A 67 -10.28 -2.86 -8.90
C SER A 67 -9.81 -2.31 -7.57
N TYR A 68 -10.56 -2.59 -6.51
CA TYR A 68 -10.27 -2.13 -5.16
C TYR A 68 -10.04 -3.36 -4.28
N ALA A 69 -8.80 -3.57 -3.87
CA ALA A 69 -8.46 -4.70 -3.02
C ALA A 69 -8.36 -4.24 -1.57
N THR A 70 -9.05 -4.94 -0.68
CA THR A 70 -8.97 -4.72 0.76
C THR A 70 -8.11 -5.79 1.41
N MET A 71 -7.09 -5.36 2.13
CA MET A 71 -6.17 -6.24 2.84
C MET A 71 -6.23 -5.90 4.33
N PRO A 72 -7.05 -6.62 5.11
CA PRO A 72 -7.23 -6.31 6.53
C PRO A 72 -5.96 -6.58 7.34
N TYR A 73 -5.61 -5.70 8.25
CA TYR A 73 -4.46 -5.91 9.14
C TYR A 73 -4.62 -7.17 9.99
N SER A 74 -5.85 -7.50 10.38
CA SER A 74 -6.13 -8.67 11.20
C SER A 74 -5.80 -10.00 10.51
N LYS A 75 -5.57 -10.00 9.21
CA LYS A 75 -5.25 -11.20 8.44
C LYS A 75 -3.79 -11.27 8.03
N ILE A 76 -2.97 -10.35 8.49
CA ILE A 76 -1.54 -10.38 8.26
C ILE A 76 -0.91 -11.37 9.23
N GLN A 77 -0.16 -12.32 8.68
CA GLN A 77 0.58 -13.30 9.46
C GLN A 77 2.04 -12.88 9.64
N TYR A 78 2.61 -12.25 8.62
CA TYR A 78 4.02 -11.90 8.58
C TYR A 78 4.18 -10.64 7.71
N PHE A 79 5.04 -9.74 8.14
CA PHE A 79 5.48 -8.67 7.26
C PHE A 79 6.96 -8.35 7.51
N ALA A 80 7.61 -7.83 6.48
CA ALA A 80 9.01 -7.42 6.56
C ALA A 80 9.17 -6.07 5.88
N ILE A 81 9.98 -5.21 6.47
CA ILE A 81 10.39 -3.96 5.84
C ILE A 81 11.85 -4.08 5.43
N GLN A 82 12.15 -3.49 4.27
CA GLN A 82 13.54 -3.41 3.79
C GLN A 82 13.88 -1.96 3.57
N THR A 83 14.93 -1.51 4.23
CA THR A 83 15.43 -0.14 4.08
C THR A 83 16.36 -0.05 2.87
N ALA A 84 16.56 1.19 2.40
CA ALA A 84 17.53 1.46 1.36
C ALA A 84 18.96 1.14 1.85
N GLY A 85 19.79 0.64 0.95
CA GLY A 85 21.20 0.41 1.23
C GLY A 85 21.96 1.73 1.37
N PHE A 86 23.02 1.72 2.16
CA PHE A 86 23.80 2.92 2.46
C PHE A 86 24.40 3.58 1.22
N LEU A 87 24.79 2.76 0.24
CA LEU A 87 25.45 3.27 -0.98
C LEU A 87 24.49 3.38 -2.17
N GLU A 88 23.18 3.21 -1.95
CA GLU A 88 22.22 3.32 -3.03
C GLU A 88 22.00 4.77 -3.42
N ILE A 89 22.01 5.02 -4.74
CA ILE A 89 21.75 6.35 -5.31
C ILE A 89 20.27 6.71 -5.14
N PHE A 90 19.39 5.72 -5.27
CA PHE A 90 17.95 5.88 -5.10
C PHE A 90 17.52 5.16 -3.82
N PRO A 91 17.11 5.91 -2.77
CA PRO A 91 16.82 5.33 -1.47
C PRO A 91 15.43 4.70 -1.43
N ASP A 92 15.21 3.69 -2.27
CA ASP A 92 13.93 2.99 -2.31
C ASP A 92 13.84 2.00 -1.16
N SER A 93 12.63 1.82 -0.64
CA SER A 93 12.35 0.89 0.44
C SER A 93 11.22 -0.04 0.04
N GLU A 94 11.08 -1.15 0.76
CA GLU A 94 10.09 -2.17 0.42
C GLU A 94 9.34 -2.63 1.65
N LEU A 95 8.09 -3.01 1.43
CA LEU A 95 7.23 -3.69 2.41
C LEU A 95 6.73 -4.98 1.79
N PHE A 96 7.01 -6.09 2.45
CA PHE A 96 6.51 -7.41 2.07
C PHE A 96 5.50 -7.87 3.12
N ILE A 97 4.35 -8.37 2.67
CA ILE A 97 3.28 -8.82 3.56
C ILE A 97 2.80 -10.20 3.12
N MET A 98 2.64 -11.10 4.10
CA MET A 98 2.01 -12.39 3.90
C MET A 98 0.73 -12.45 4.73
N PHE A 99 -0.36 -12.84 4.10
CA PHE A 99 -1.66 -12.98 4.74
C PHE A 99 -1.92 -14.45 5.12
N THR A 100 -2.85 -14.67 6.04
CA THR A 100 -3.12 -16.00 6.59
C THR A 100 -3.60 -17.01 5.55
N ASN A 101 -4.17 -16.52 4.43
CA ASN A 101 -4.61 -17.39 3.33
C ASN A 101 -3.49 -17.70 2.32
N GLY A 102 -2.24 -17.27 2.60
CA GLY A 102 -1.10 -17.48 1.72
C GLY A 102 -0.89 -16.41 0.67
N PHE A 103 -1.81 -15.45 0.53
CA PHE A 103 -1.63 -14.32 -0.36
C PHE A 103 -0.45 -13.47 0.10
N THR A 104 0.40 -13.06 -0.82
CA THR A 104 1.53 -12.17 -0.52
C THR A 104 1.41 -10.90 -1.34
N ALA A 105 1.92 -9.81 -0.79
CA ALA A 105 1.98 -8.52 -1.47
C ALA A 105 3.33 -7.87 -1.20
N LYS A 106 3.89 -7.23 -2.22
CA LYS A 106 5.14 -6.51 -2.12
C LYS A 106 4.93 -5.10 -2.64
N PHE A 107 5.30 -4.12 -1.83
CA PHE A 107 5.18 -2.71 -2.19
C PHE A 107 6.55 -2.07 -2.16
N GLU A 108 6.94 -1.48 -3.28
CA GLU A 108 8.20 -0.75 -3.39
C GLU A 108 7.90 0.75 -3.39
N PHE A 109 8.48 1.45 -2.41
CA PHE A 109 8.30 2.89 -2.25
C PHE A 109 9.50 3.62 -2.80
N LYS A 110 9.24 4.63 -3.59
CA LYS A 110 10.28 5.43 -4.24
C LYS A 110 10.60 6.67 -3.42
N GLY A 111 11.90 6.90 -3.25
CA GLY A 111 12.37 8.11 -2.57
C GLY A 111 12.34 8.00 -1.05
N ASN A 112 12.29 9.15 -0.40
CA ASN A 112 12.39 9.24 1.05
C ASN A 112 11.06 8.94 1.72
N VAL A 113 10.83 7.66 1.99
CA VAL A 113 9.68 7.18 2.75
C VAL A 113 10.21 6.64 4.07
N ASP A 114 9.60 7.05 5.17
CA ASP A 114 9.95 6.52 6.49
C ASP A 114 9.33 5.12 6.65
N ILE A 115 10.05 4.12 6.13
CA ILE A 115 9.56 2.73 6.16
C ILE A 115 9.50 2.20 7.60
N GLY A 116 10.35 2.71 8.49
CA GLY A 116 10.30 2.36 9.90
C GLY A 116 9.01 2.79 10.58
N ALA A 117 8.51 3.98 10.24
CA ALA A 117 7.22 4.46 10.74
C ALA A 117 6.07 3.61 10.25
N ILE A 118 6.11 3.20 8.98
CA ILE A 118 5.11 2.30 8.41
C ILE A 118 5.15 0.95 9.14
N GLY A 119 6.35 0.40 9.36
CA GLY A 119 6.51 -0.84 10.10
C GLY A 119 5.96 -0.76 11.52
N ARG A 120 6.18 0.37 12.20
CA ARG A 120 5.63 0.59 13.55
C ARG A 120 4.10 0.68 13.50
N MET A 121 3.56 1.40 12.55
CA MET A 121 2.11 1.49 12.38
C MET A 121 1.50 0.10 12.16
N LEU A 122 2.08 -0.70 11.27
CA LEU A 122 1.61 -2.06 11.04
C LEU A 122 1.70 -2.91 12.30
N SER A 123 2.78 -2.78 13.07
CA SER A 123 2.93 -3.53 14.31
C SER A 123 1.82 -3.23 15.30
N GLU A 124 1.35 -2.00 15.36
CA GLU A 124 0.25 -1.62 16.25
C GLU A 124 -1.07 -2.28 15.89
N TYR A 125 -1.30 -2.50 14.59
CA TYR A 125 -2.57 -3.07 14.13
C TYR A 125 -2.50 -4.58 13.90
N VAL A 126 -1.31 -5.15 13.72
CA VAL A 126 -1.13 -6.59 13.47
C VAL A 126 -0.90 -7.34 14.77
N LEU A 127 -0.14 -6.76 15.70
CA LEU A 127 0.18 -7.38 16.99
C LEU A 127 -0.85 -6.99 18.05
#